data_fa0f25d82fcd96ae2bb6843176d39ec5
#
_entry.id   fa0f25d82fcd96ae2bb6843176d39ec5
#
_cell.length_a   1.000
_cell.length_b   1.000
_cell.length_c   1.000
_cell.angle_alpha   90.00
_cell.angle_beta   90.00
_cell.angle_gamma   90.00
#
_symmetry.space_group_name_H-M   'P 1'
#
loop_
_entity.id
_entity.type
_entity.pdbx_description
1 polymer ?
#
loop_
_entity_poly.entity_id
_entity_poly.type
_entity_poly.pdbx_seq_one_letter_code
_entity_poly.pdbx_strand_id
1 'polypeptide(L)'
;IYTGEDTLSLHDALPIFDIYTPEMKLARHNKILTGLPDTYGRGRIVGDYRRVALYGIDRLIEGKKEDFAETNRQGMRRGDFQLREEIADQIRALNDMKEMALSYGFDISQPAKNAAEAVQWLYFGYLAAIKTQNGAAMSVGRVSTFLDIYIERDLENGTLTESQAQELVDHFVMKCRMVKFARIESYNQLFSGDPVWATLEVAGLGIDGRSMVTKNDYRFLHTLENMGPSPEPNLTVLYSSRLPENFKKYAAHISVTTSSIQYENDDVMRPVWGDDYSICCCVSATQTGKEIQFFGARANLAKCLLYAINGGIDEKTKMQVGPEYTPITSEYLDYDEVIKKYDTMMDWLAHLYVGTLNMIHYMHDKYYYEAAEMALIDTDVRRTFATGIAGFSHVVDSLSAIKYAKVKVIRDEDGIAVDFETEGDFPRYGNNDERADKIAVDLLKTFMAKLKYCHTYRDSEPTTSILTITSNVVYGKATGSLPDGRKAGEPLSPGANPSYGAEQNGLL
;
A
#
# COMPACT_ATOMS: atom_id res chain seq x y z
N ILE A 1 -28.14 16.86 -12.33
CA ILE A 1 -28.33 15.39 -12.21
C ILE A 1 -26.93 14.82 -12.29
N TYR A 2 -26.35 14.50 -11.15
CA TYR A 2 -25.05 13.84 -11.08
C TYR A 2 -25.30 12.36 -11.41
N THR A 3 -24.63 11.86 -12.42
CA THR A 3 -24.53 10.43 -12.66
C THR A 3 -23.62 9.83 -11.57
N GLY A 4 -23.63 8.52 -11.33
CA GLY A 4 -22.82 7.89 -10.28
C GLY A 4 -21.30 8.08 -10.43
N GLU A 5 -20.84 8.74 -11.50
CA GLU A 5 -19.46 9.18 -11.70
C GLU A 5 -19.20 10.56 -11.12
N ASP A 6 -20.25 11.30 -10.73
CA ASP A 6 -20.25 12.68 -10.25
C ASP A 6 -20.34 12.79 -8.71
N THR A 7 -20.17 11.73 -7.97
CA THR A 7 -19.99 11.86 -6.53
C THR A 7 -18.70 12.60 -6.27
N LEU A 8 -18.81 13.79 -5.67
CA LEU A 8 -17.72 14.63 -5.19
C LEU A 8 -16.75 13.79 -4.34
N SER A 9 -15.88 13.06 -5.01
CA SER A 9 -14.65 12.58 -4.44
C SER A 9 -13.68 13.75 -4.43
N LEU A 10 -12.69 13.72 -3.58
CA LEU A 10 -11.52 14.62 -3.65
C LEU A 10 -10.95 14.79 -5.05
N HIS A 11 -11.26 13.90 -5.92
CA HIS A 11 -10.89 13.79 -7.31
C HIS A 11 -11.50 14.85 -8.20
N ASP A 12 -12.77 15.18 -8.01
CA ASP A 12 -13.46 16.19 -8.82
C ASP A 12 -12.92 17.57 -8.51
N ALA A 13 -12.22 17.70 -7.37
CA ALA A 13 -11.52 18.91 -6.97
C ALA A 13 -10.06 18.97 -7.43
N LEU A 14 -9.45 17.85 -7.88
CA LEU A 14 -8.04 17.81 -8.28
C LEU A 14 -7.91 17.75 -9.80
N PRO A 15 -7.38 18.78 -10.47
CA PRO A 15 -7.21 18.79 -11.93
C PRO A 15 -6.04 17.89 -12.38
N ILE A 16 -5.93 16.67 -11.83
CA ILE A 16 -4.84 15.73 -12.16
C ILE A 16 -4.92 15.32 -13.62
N PHE A 17 -6.12 15.06 -14.13
CA PHE A 17 -6.30 14.63 -15.52
C PHE A 17 -5.95 15.71 -16.54
N ASP A 18 -5.94 16.99 -16.13
CA ASP A 18 -5.60 18.10 -17.01
C ASP A 18 -4.11 18.09 -17.37
N ILE A 19 -3.27 17.65 -16.42
CA ILE A 19 -1.81 17.65 -16.62
C ILE A 19 -1.27 16.33 -17.17
N TYR A 20 -2.09 15.28 -17.30
CA TYR A 20 -1.69 14.02 -17.91
C TYR A 20 -1.34 14.21 -19.38
N THR A 21 -0.19 13.69 -19.78
CA THR A 21 0.15 13.60 -21.20
C THR A 21 -0.80 12.65 -21.94
N PRO A 22 -0.94 12.75 -23.28
CA PRO A 22 -1.71 11.79 -24.05
C PRO A 22 -1.28 10.33 -23.81
N GLU A 23 0.02 10.10 -23.67
CA GLU A 23 0.61 8.79 -23.38
C GLU A 23 0.17 8.25 -22.01
N MET A 24 0.18 9.09 -20.95
CA MET A 24 -0.29 8.69 -19.63
C MET A 24 -1.79 8.34 -19.63
N LYS A 25 -2.60 9.15 -20.34
CA LYS A 25 -4.04 8.88 -20.50
C LYS A 25 -4.27 7.54 -21.22
N LEU A 26 -3.51 7.28 -22.26
CA LEU A 26 -3.59 6.04 -23.03
C LEU A 26 -3.15 4.82 -22.21
N ALA A 27 -2.05 4.94 -21.46
CA ALA A 27 -1.57 3.87 -20.58
C ALA A 27 -2.56 3.53 -19.45
N ARG A 28 -3.19 4.55 -18.87
CA ARG A 28 -4.25 4.40 -17.86
C ARG A 28 -5.49 3.73 -18.45
N HIS A 29 -5.93 4.17 -19.61
CA HIS A 29 -7.10 3.61 -20.31
C HIS A 29 -6.90 2.12 -20.60
N ASN A 30 -5.75 1.75 -21.14
CA ASN A 30 -5.42 0.36 -21.50
C ASN A 30 -4.93 -0.49 -20.31
N LYS A 31 -4.92 0.04 -19.10
CA LYS A 31 -4.59 -0.70 -17.86
C LYS A 31 -3.18 -1.27 -17.82
N ILE A 32 -2.23 -0.71 -18.56
CA ILE A 32 -0.81 -1.01 -18.34
C ILE A 32 -0.29 -0.31 -17.09
N LEU A 33 -0.84 0.87 -16.77
CA LEU A 33 -0.77 1.49 -15.44
C LEU A 33 -2.15 1.35 -14.76
N THR A 34 -2.19 0.79 -13.56
CA THR A 34 -3.44 0.42 -12.90
C THR A 34 -3.45 0.83 -11.42
N GLY A 35 -4.65 1.18 -10.92
CA GLY A 35 -4.85 1.54 -9.51
C GLY A 35 -4.08 2.80 -9.11
N LEU A 36 -3.88 3.73 -10.04
CA LEU A 36 -3.21 5.00 -9.80
C LEU A 36 -3.95 5.80 -8.70
N PRO A 37 -3.22 6.45 -7.76
CA PRO A 37 -3.83 7.31 -6.74
C PRO A 37 -4.26 8.66 -7.34
N ASP A 38 -4.88 8.62 -8.49
CA ASP A 38 -5.47 9.73 -9.21
C ASP A 38 -6.98 9.83 -9.03
N THR A 39 -7.62 8.86 -8.37
CA THR A 39 -9.03 8.81 -7.97
C THR A 39 -9.25 8.67 -6.45
N TYR A 40 -8.24 8.85 -5.63
CA TYR A 40 -8.29 8.81 -4.16
C TYR A 40 -7.07 9.50 -3.59
N GLY A 41 -7.02 9.77 -2.30
CA GLY A 41 -5.89 10.45 -1.66
C GLY A 41 -4.58 9.68 -1.75
N ARG A 42 -3.50 10.30 -1.27
CA ARG A 42 -2.12 9.79 -1.41
C ARG A 42 -1.93 8.37 -0.91
N GLY A 43 -2.57 7.96 0.19
CA GLY A 43 -2.41 6.67 0.83
C GLY A 43 -1.01 6.43 1.44
N ARG A 44 -0.91 5.42 2.30
CA ARG A 44 0.33 4.93 2.89
C ARG A 44 1.13 5.95 3.69
N ILE A 45 0.42 6.81 4.40
CA ILE A 45 0.96 7.63 5.47
C ILE A 45 0.39 7.06 6.77
N VAL A 46 1.21 6.96 7.81
CA VAL A 46 0.80 6.57 9.16
C VAL A 46 1.25 7.65 10.11
N GLY A 47 0.32 8.47 10.59
CA GLY A 47 0.59 9.45 11.63
C GLY A 47 0.90 8.75 12.97
N ASP A 48 1.73 9.37 13.80
CA ASP A 48 1.90 8.92 15.16
C ASP A 48 0.76 9.45 16.04
N TYR A 49 -0.41 8.81 15.95
CA TYR A 49 -1.63 9.20 16.64
C TYR A 49 -1.51 9.16 18.16
N ARG A 50 -0.51 8.42 18.69
CA ARG A 50 -0.17 8.36 20.13
C ARG A 50 0.23 9.73 20.66
N ARG A 51 0.81 10.60 19.81
CA ARG A 51 1.26 11.96 20.18
C ARG A 51 0.13 12.81 20.71
N VAL A 52 -1.10 12.63 20.19
CA VAL A 52 -2.28 13.37 20.67
C VAL A 52 -2.56 13.03 22.13
N ALA A 53 -2.53 11.76 22.51
CA ALA A 53 -2.75 11.32 23.88
C ALA A 53 -1.56 11.66 24.81
N LEU A 54 -0.33 11.56 24.30
CA LEU A 54 0.88 11.81 25.08
C LEU A 54 1.10 13.28 25.43
N TYR A 55 0.85 14.17 24.45
CA TYR A 55 1.29 15.57 24.57
C TYR A 55 0.14 16.56 24.58
N GLY A 56 -1.03 16.19 24.06
CA GLY A 56 -2.10 17.14 23.75
C GLY A 56 -1.77 18.05 22.58
N ILE A 57 -2.81 18.63 21.97
CA ILE A 57 -2.66 19.41 20.74
C ILE A 57 -1.87 20.71 20.97
N ASP A 58 -1.99 21.35 22.14
CA ASP A 58 -1.27 22.62 22.40
C ASP A 58 0.24 22.43 22.33
N ARG A 59 0.76 21.33 22.93
CA ARG A 59 2.20 21.05 22.84
C ARG A 59 2.66 20.69 21.44
N LEU A 60 1.82 19.99 20.65
CA LEU A 60 2.11 19.68 19.24
C LEU A 60 2.19 20.95 18.41
N ILE A 61 1.28 21.92 18.62
CA ILE A 61 1.33 23.23 17.97
C ILE A 61 2.62 23.98 18.34
N GLU A 62 3.02 23.97 19.61
CA GLU A 62 4.28 24.59 20.04
C GLU A 62 5.48 23.96 19.31
N GLY A 63 5.56 22.63 19.25
CA GLY A 63 6.61 21.93 18.52
C GLY A 63 6.66 22.32 17.04
N LYS A 64 5.52 22.40 16.36
CA LYS A 64 5.48 22.84 14.97
C LYS A 64 5.85 24.31 14.78
N LYS A 65 5.61 25.18 15.76
CA LYS A 65 6.09 26.57 15.75
C LYS A 65 7.61 26.64 15.95
N GLU A 66 8.18 25.76 16.78
CA GLU A 66 9.64 25.61 16.94
C GLU A 66 10.26 25.17 15.59
N ASP A 67 9.71 24.12 14.95
CA ASP A 67 10.11 23.65 13.62
C ASP A 67 10.02 24.79 12.57
N PHE A 68 8.93 25.55 12.58
CA PHE A 68 8.74 26.67 11.67
C PHE A 68 9.81 27.75 11.85
N ALA A 69 10.20 28.04 13.09
CA ALA A 69 11.25 29.01 13.39
C ALA A 69 12.62 28.54 12.90
N GLU A 70 12.93 27.23 12.98
CA GLU A 70 14.17 26.66 12.49
C GLU A 70 14.33 26.73 10.95
N THR A 71 13.22 26.83 10.21
CA THR A 71 13.26 27.03 8.75
C THR A 71 13.62 28.45 8.34
N ASN A 72 13.83 29.39 9.27
CA ASN A 72 14.14 30.78 8.97
C ASN A 72 15.62 30.94 8.57
N ARG A 73 15.94 30.60 7.33
CA ARG A 73 17.30 30.63 6.76
C ARG A 73 17.46 31.75 5.75
N GLN A 74 18.69 32.33 5.66
CA GLN A 74 19.02 33.26 4.58
C GLN A 74 19.12 32.50 3.24
N GLY A 75 18.63 33.11 2.15
CA GLY A 75 18.73 32.54 0.81
C GLY A 75 17.82 31.33 0.58
N MET A 76 16.62 31.37 1.12
CA MET A 76 15.61 30.33 0.97
C MET A 76 15.39 29.90 -0.49
N ARG A 77 15.28 28.59 -0.71
CA ARG A 77 14.97 27.96 -1.99
C ARG A 77 13.50 27.53 -2.04
N ARG A 78 13.05 27.07 -3.22
CA ARG A 78 11.67 26.60 -3.40
C ARG A 78 11.26 25.52 -2.37
N GLY A 79 12.15 24.58 -2.02
CA GLY A 79 11.88 23.56 -1.01
C GLY A 79 11.67 24.13 0.39
N ASP A 80 12.40 25.21 0.75
CA ASP A 80 12.23 25.88 2.03
C ASP A 80 10.88 26.62 2.12
N PHE A 81 10.42 27.23 1.01
CA PHE A 81 9.10 27.87 0.96
C PHE A 81 7.99 26.84 1.11
N GLN A 82 8.09 25.73 0.37
CA GLN A 82 7.11 24.64 0.46
C GLN A 82 7.05 24.05 1.86
N LEU A 83 8.19 23.77 2.50
CA LEU A 83 8.23 23.25 3.87
C LEU A 83 7.57 24.23 4.86
N ARG A 84 7.81 25.53 4.71
CA ARG A 84 7.18 26.56 5.58
C ARG A 84 5.67 26.61 5.39
N GLU A 85 5.20 26.51 4.17
CA GLU A 85 3.77 26.43 3.86
C GLU A 85 3.15 25.19 4.47
N GLU A 86 3.78 24.02 4.31
CA GLU A 86 3.34 22.75 4.89
C GLU A 86 3.26 22.80 6.43
N ILE A 87 4.27 23.36 7.11
CA ILE A 87 4.24 23.50 8.59
C ILE A 87 3.11 24.45 9.02
N ALA A 88 2.90 25.56 8.30
CA ALA A 88 1.79 26.46 8.58
C ALA A 88 0.43 25.78 8.41
N ASP A 89 0.28 24.93 7.40
CA ASP A 89 -0.91 24.12 7.19
C ASP A 89 -1.09 23.08 8.32
N GLN A 90 -0.02 22.43 8.75
CA GLN A 90 -0.04 21.51 9.89
C GLN A 90 -0.51 22.18 11.18
N ILE A 91 -0.04 23.40 11.45
CA ILE A 91 -0.49 24.18 12.62
C ILE A 91 -1.98 24.51 12.52
N ARG A 92 -2.49 24.88 11.34
CA ARG A 92 -3.93 25.09 11.11
C ARG A 92 -4.71 23.82 11.36
N ALA A 93 -4.28 22.71 10.77
CA ALA A 93 -4.94 21.41 10.92
C ALA A 93 -4.98 20.90 12.37
N LEU A 94 -3.95 21.18 13.17
CA LEU A 94 -3.97 20.87 14.62
C LEU A 94 -5.03 21.69 15.35
N ASN A 95 -5.22 22.98 15.01
CA ASN A 95 -6.29 23.78 15.57
C ASN A 95 -7.67 23.27 15.14
N ASP A 96 -7.85 22.93 13.86
CA ASP A 96 -9.10 22.35 13.34
C ASP A 96 -9.43 21.01 14.03
N MET A 97 -8.40 20.20 14.33
CA MET A 97 -8.56 18.95 15.10
C MET A 97 -9.07 19.22 16.53
N LYS A 98 -8.57 20.28 17.18
CA LYS A 98 -9.08 20.74 18.49
C LYS A 98 -10.53 21.13 18.40
N GLU A 99 -10.90 21.96 17.42
CA GLU A 99 -12.28 22.41 17.21
C GLU A 99 -13.21 21.22 16.90
N MET A 100 -12.76 20.28 16.09
CA MET A 100 -13.49 19.06 15.81
C MET A 100 -13.76 18.27 17.11
N ALA A 101 -12.75 18.03 17.94
CA ALA A 101 -12.91 17.30 19.19
C ALA A 101 -13.87 18.02 20.17
N LEU A 102 -13.74 19.34 20.27
CA LEU A 102 -14.65 20.18 21.08
C LEU A 102 -16.10 20.09 20.62
N SER A 103 -16.35 19.97 19.32
CA SER A 103 -17.70 19.78 18.77
C SER A 103 -18.36 18.48 19.24
N TYR A 104 -17.55 17.49 19.63
CA TYR A 104 -17.99 16.24 20.26
C TYR A 104 -17.96 16.28 21.79
N GLY A 105 -17.62 17.41 22.40
CA GLY A 105 -17.58 17.59 23.85
C GLY A 105 -16.26 17.20 24.52
N PHE A 106 -15.17 17.04 23.75
CA PHE A 106 -13.86 16.66 24.26
C PHE A 106 -12.80 17.75 24.06
N ASP A 107 -12.05 18.07 25.11
CA ASP A 107 -10.92 18.99 25.04
C ASP A 107 -9.60 18.20 24.99
N ILE A 108 -9.04 18.09 23.78
CA ILE A 108 -7.77 17.40 23.50
C ILE A 108 -6.56 18.33 23.56
N SER A 109 -6.70 19.53 24.12
CA SER A 109 -5.58 20.49 24.24
C SER A 109 -4.44 19.98 25.12
N GLN A 110 -4.76 19.17 26.13
CA GLN A 110 -3.84 18.62 27.12
C GLN A 110 -3.66 17.11 26.98
N PRO A 111 -2.58 16.54 27.54
CA PRO A 111 -2.35 15.09 27.56
C PRO A 111 -3.54 14.33 28.18
N ALA A 112 -3.75 13.11 27.71
CA ALA A 112 -4.79 12.21 28.23
C ALA A 112 -4.49 11.81 29.69
N LYS A 113 -5.49 11.83 30.54
CA LYS A 113 -5.37 11.56 31.97
C LYS A 113 -5.68 10.12 32.36
N ASN A 114 -6.44 9.42 31.54
CA ASN A 114 -6.90 8.06 31.79
C ASN A 114 -7.04 7.27 30.49
N ALA A 115 -7.35 5.97 30.57
CA ALA A 115 -7.43 5.07 29.44
C ALA A 115 -8.52 5.49 28.43
N ALA A 116 -9.69 5.94 28.89
CA ALA A 116 -10.77 6.38 28.03
C ALA A 116 -10.37 7.63 27.21
N GLU A 117 -9.72 8.61 27.86
CA GLU A 117 -9.17 9.77 27.17
C GLU A 117 -8.06 9.36 26.18
N ALA A 118 -7.13 8.47 26.56
CA ALA A 118 -6.03 8.05 25.70
C ALA A 118 -6.55 7.40 24.41
N VAL A 119 -7.51 6.50 24.50
CA VAL A 119 -8.18 5.88 23.34
C VAL A 119 -8.90 6.93 22.50
N GLN A 120 -9.63 7.85 23.12
CA GLN A 120 -10.40 8.86 22.40
C GLN A 120 -9.51 9.91 21.73
N TRP A 121 -8.43 10.37 22.38
CA TRP A 121 -7.44 11.30 21.81
C TRP A 121 -6.74 10.69 20.59
N LEU A 122 -6.29 9.46 20.72
CA LEU A 122 -5.69 8.69 19.62
C LEU A 122 -6.69 8.58 18.44
N TYR A 123 -7.95 8.25 18.74
CA TYR A 123 -8.97 8.14 17.70
C TYR A 123 -9.28 9.46 17.01
N PHE A 124 -9.27 10.61 17.71
CA PHE A 124 -9.44 11.92 17.08
C PHE A 124 -8.30 12.23 16.10
N GLY A 125 -7.05 11.92 16.45
CA GLY A 125 -5.92 12.04 15.54
C GLY A 125 -6.11 11.19 14.28
N TYR A 126 -6.52 9.94 14.46
CA TYR A 126 -6.80 9.03 13.37
C TYR A 126 -7.98 9.49 12.49
N LEU A 127 -9.07 9.94 13.11
CA LEU A 127 -10.25 10.43 12.40
C LEU A 127 -9.95 11.71 11.59
N ALA A 128 -9.17 12.64 12.14
CA ALA A 128 -8.74 13.84 11.44
C ALA A 128 -7.89 13.49 10.20
N ALA A 129 -6.97 12.53 10.34
CA ALA A 129 -6.18 12.03 9.23
C ALA A 129 -7.06 11.43 8.12
N ILE A 130 -8.03 10.59 8.47
CA ILE A 130 -8.98 10.01 7.49
C ILE A 130 -9.77 11.10 6.77
N LYS A 131 -10.28 12.08 7.50
CA LYS A 131 -11.08 13.17 6.91
C LYS A 131 -10.30 14.04 5.94
N THR A 132 -9.01 14.22 6.17
CA THR A 132 -8.15 15.06 5.32
C THR A 132 -7.52 14.29 4.18
N GLN A 133 -7.25 12.99 4.34
CA GLN A 133 -6.51 12.25 3.33
C GLN A 133 -7.38 11.55 2.29
N ASN A 134 -8.51 10.97 2.68
CA ASN A 134 -9.35 10.13 1.81
C ASN A 134 -8.54 9.11 0.98
N GLY A 135 -7.51 8.55 1.58
CA GLY A 135 -6.58 7.66 0.89
C GLY A 135 -7.00 6.20 0.90
N ALA A 136 -6.19 5.37 0.27
CA ALA A 136 -6.46 3.95 0.17
C ALA A 136 -6.08 3.16 1.41
N ALA A 137 -5.14 3.65 2.23
CA ALA A 137 -4.58 2.90 3.35
C ALA A 137 -4.33 3.85 4.51
N MET A 138 -5.22 3.82 5.48
CA MET A 138 -5.18 4.63 6.69
C MET A 138 -4.90 3.73 7.88
N SER A 139 -3.66 3.27 8.00
CA SER A 139 -3.24 2.39 9.08
C SER A 139 -3.22 3.12 10.43
N VAL A 140 -3.54 2.38 11.49
CA VAL A 140 -3.58 2.91 12.87
C VAL A 140 -2.19 2.86 13.53
N GLY A 141 -1.40 1.85 13.16
CA GLY A 141 -0.09 1.63 13.74
C GLY A 141 -0.12 0.72 14.99
N ARG A 142 1.03 0.59 15.64
CA ARG A 142 1.20 -0.22 16.85
C ARG A 142 0.79 0.55 18.09
N VAL A 143 -0.48 0.42 18.47
CA VAL A 143 -1.09 1.19 19.57
C VAL A 143 -1.43 0.34 20.80
N SER A 144 -1.41 -0.99 20.69
CA SER A 144 -1.81 -1.90 21.77
C SER A 144 -0.95 -1.73 23.04
N THR A 145 0.37 -1.85 22.90
CA THR A 145 1.32 -1.68 24.00
C THR A 145 1.29 -0.26 24.59
N PHE A 146 1.10 0.74 23.74
CA PHE A 146 0.95 2.13 24.19
C PHE A 146 -0.28 2.32 25.06
N LEU A 147 -1.44 1.86 24.63
CA LEU A 147 -2.71 1.98 25.37
C LEU A 147 -2.69 1.15 26.66
N ASP A 148 -1.93 0.06 26.69
CA ASP A 148 -1.79 -0.78 27.88
C ASP A 148 -1.24 0.00 29.09
N ILE A 149 -0.37 0.99 28.88
CA ILE A 149 0.19 1.86 29.92
C ILE A 149 -0.93 2.58 30.69
N TYR A 150 -1.91 3.10 29.98
CA TYR A 150 -3.06 3.80 30.58
C TYR A 150 -4.06 2.82 31.20
N ILE A 151 -4.33 1.72 30.50
CA ILE A 151 -5.28 0.71 30.95
C ILE A 151 -4.80 0.04 32.25
N GLU A 152 -3.56 -0.45 32.29
CA GLU A 152 -3.03 -1.10 33.49
C GLU A 152 -2.97 -0.14 34.69
N ARG A 153 -2.55 1.12 34.46
CA ARG A 153 -2.59 2.13 35.52
C ARG A 153 -3.99 2.34 36.08
N ASP A 154 -5.01 2.42 35.21
CA ASP A 154 -6.40 2.65 35.64
C ASP A 154 -7.00 1.40 36.32
N LEU A 155 -6.59 0.21 35.92
CA LEU A 155 -6.91 -1.06 36.59
C LEU A 155 -6.30 -1.12 37.99
N GLU A 156 -5.00 -0.78 38.12
CA GLU A 156 -4.28 -0.74 39.41
C GLU A 156 -4.90 0.27 40.36
N ASN A 157 -5.34 1.41 39.88
CA ASN A 157 -6.02 2.44 40.66
C ASN A 157 -7.48 2.11 40.97
N GLY A 158 -8.03 1.03 40.40
CA GLY A 158 -9.43 0.64 40.57
C GLY A 158 -10.44 1.57 39.93
N THR A 159 -10.02 2.44 39.00
CA THR A 159 -10.88 3.33 38.23
C THR A 159 -11.43 2.64 36.96
N LEU A 160 -10.87 1.51 36.59
CA LEU A 160 -11.30 0.66 35.49
C LEU A 160 -11.37 -0.79 35.96
N THR A 161 -12.30 -1.57 35.43
CA THR A 161 -12.37 -3.03 35.60
C THR A 161 -11.89 -3.72 34.32
N GLU A 162 -11.49 -4.98 34.39
CA GLU A 162 -11.05 -5.75 33.22
C GLU A 162 -12.09 -5.81 32.12
N SER A 163 -13.37 -5.97 32.50
CA SER A 163 -14.49 -5.94 31.54
C SER A 163 -14.64 -4.59 30.84
N GLN A 164 -14.47 -3.50 31.57
CA GLN A 164 -14.52 -2.14 30.99
C GLN A 164 -13.28 -1.88 30.11
N ALA A 165 -12.12 -2.42 30.47
CA ALA A 165 -10.93 -2.33 29.63
C ALA A 165 -11.14 -3.04 28.28
N GLN A 166 -11.72 -4.23 28.29
CA GLN A 166 -12.09 -4.95 27.06
C GLN A 166 -13.14 -4.17 26.26
N GLU A 167 -14.19 -3.66 26.90
CA GLU A 167 -15.23 -2.87 26.25
C GLU A 167 -14.65 -1.60 25.58
N LEU A 168 -13.67 -0.95 26.21
CA LEU A 168 -13.01 0.22 25.64
C LEU A 168 -12.25 -0.12 24.35
N VAL A 169 -11.55 -1.27 24.32
CA VAL A 169 -10.86 -1.77 23.13
C VAL A 169 -11.86 -2.18 22.06
N ASP A 170 -12.93 -2.88 22.43
CA ASP A 170 -14.01 -3.26 21.51
C ASP A 170 -14.66 -2.03 20.84
N HIS A 171 -14.93 -0.98 21.59
CA HIS A 171 -15.46 0.27 21.05
C HIS A 171 -14.48 0.94 20.07
N PHE A 172 -13.20 0.94 20.36
CA PHE A 172 -12.18 1.46 19.45
C PHE A 172 -12.15 0.68 18.13
N VAL A 173 -12.12 -0.64 18.20
CA VAL A 173 -12.13 -1.52 17.02
C VAL A 173 -13.45 -1.35 16.24
N MET A 174 -14.58 -1.21 16.94
CA MET A 174 -15.88 -0.93 16.29
C MET A 174 -15.84 0.38 15.49
N LYS A 175 -15.26 1.45 16.04
CA LYS A 175 -15.09 2.73 15.34
C LYS A 175 -14.22 2.57 14.09
N CYS A 176 -13.15 1.76 14.14
CA CYS A 176 -12.33 1.43 12.96
C CYS A 176 -13.13 0.68 11.88
N ARG A 177 -14.09 -0.19 12.28
CA ARG A 177 -14.98 -0.89 11.34
C ARG A 177 -16.02 0.03 10.69
N MET A 178 -16.44 1.08 11.41
CA MET A 178 -17.51 1.98 10.97
C MET A 178 -17.01 3.11 10.07
N VAL A 179 -15.76 3.54 10.22
CA VAL A 179 -15.21 4.65 9.46
C VAL A 179 -15.03 4.27 8.00
N LYS A 180 -15.49 5.13 7.08
CA LYS A 180 -15.48 4.90 5.64
C LYS A 180 -15.06 6.16 4.89
N PHE A 181 -14.56 5.96 3.67
CA PHE A 181 -14.31 7.00 2.70
C PHE A 181 -15.47 7.17 1.72
N ALA A 182 -15.63 8.38 1.20
CA ALA A 182 -16.43 8.58 -0.01
C ALA A 182 -15.58 8.21 -1.23
N ARG A 183 -16.04 7.22 -2.01
CA ARG A 183 -15.32 6.68 -3.16
C ARG A 183 -16.24 6.47 -4.36
N ILE A 184 -15.65 6.58 -5.56
CA ILE A 184 -16.34 6.27 -6.81
C ILE A 184 -16.46 4.75 -7.00
N GLU A 185 -17.46 4.33 -7.79
CA GLU A 185 -17.77 2.93 -8.02
C GLU A 185 -16.60 2.13 -8.62
N SER A 186 -15.88 2.70 -9.59
CA SER A 186 -14.72 2.04 -10.21
C SER A 186 -13.61 1.70 -9.23
N TYR A 187 -13.44 2.51 -8.19
CA TYR A 187 -12.49 2.24 -7.12
C TYR A 187 -12.99 1.08 -6.23
N ASN A 188 -14.28 1.08 -5.88
CA ASN A 188 -14.85 -0.01 -5.09
C ASN A 188 -14.79 -1.35 -5.85
N GLN A 189 -14.95 -1.35 -7.17
CA GLN A 189 -14.75 -2.54 -8.01
C GLN A 189 -13.29 -3.01 -7.98
N LEU A 190 -12.33 -2.08 -8.04
CA LEU A 190 -10.91 -2.40 -8.01
C LEU A 190 -10.49 -3.12 -6.73
N PHE A 191 -11.04 -2.73 -5.58
CA PHE A 191 -10.70 -3.24 -4.27
C PHE A 191 -11.78 -4.13 -3.62
N SER A 192 -12.80 -4.52 -4.37
CA SER A 192 -13.92 -5.36 -3.90
C SER A 192 -14.66 -4.77 -2.70
N GLY A 193 -14.91 -3.48 -2.73
CA GLY A 193 -15.58 -2.72 -1.69
C GLY A 193 -14.88 -1.40 -1.38
N ASP A 194 -15.15 -0.85 -0.21
CA ASP A 194 -14.61 0.42 0.28
C ASP A 194 -13.70 0.27 1.52
N PRO A 195 -12.66 -0.61 1.48
CA PRO A 195 -11.79 -0.81 2.63
C PRO A 195 -11.01 0.46 2.93
N VAL A 196 -10.85 0.77 4.22
CA VAL A 196 -9.98 1.85 4.72
C VAL A 196 -8.56 1.35 4.90
N TRP A 197 -8.39 0.04 5.05
CA TRP A 197 -7.15 -0.63 5.48
C TRP A 197 -6.59 -0.01 6.75
N ALA A 198 -7.44 -0.01 7.78
CA ALA A 198 -7.08 0.38 9.14
C ALA A 198 -6.21 -0.70 9.77
N THR A 199 -4.97 -0.86 9.30
CA THR A 199 -4.04 -1.86 9.83
C THR A 199 -3.60 -1.46 11.23
N LEU A 200 -3.68 -2.41 12.16
CA LEU A 200 -3.33 -2.25 13.55
C LEU A 200 -2.40 -3.39 13.97
N GLU A 201 -1.22 -3.06 14.45
CA GLU A 201 -0.22 -4.03 14.84
C GLU A 201 -0.29 -4.31 16.34
N VAL A 202 -0.07 -5.60 16.66
CA VAL A 202 0.06 -6.11 18.02
C VAL A 202 1.37 -6.88 18.20
N ALA A 203 1.84 -6.99 19.42
CA ALA A 203 3.06 -7.72 19.79
C ALA A 203 4.34 -7.11 19.22
N GLY A 204 5.26 -7.95 18.71
CA GLY A 204 6.59 -7.56 18.25
C GLY A 204 7.61 -7.47 19.36
N LEU A 205 8.81 -7.00 19.02
CA LEU A 205 9.94 -6.85 19.94
C LEU A 205 10.33 -5.37 20.08
N GLY A 206 10.79 -4.99 21.26
CA GLY A 206 11.36 -3.67 21.53
C GLY A 206 12.84 -3.58 21.14
N ILE A 207 13.43 -2.38 21.32
CA ILE A 207 14.82 -2.06 20.96
C ILE A 207 15.83 -2.96 21.64
N ASP A 208 15.56 -3.39 22.86
CA ASP A 208 16.38 -4.30 23.65
C ASP A 208 16.10 -5.78 23.38
N GLY A 209 15.20 -6.08 22.43
CA GLY A 209 14.80 -7.42 22.05
C GLY A 209 13.83 -8.09 23.02
N ARG A 210 13.30 -7.38 24.03
CA ARG A 210 12.21 -7.89 24.86
C ARG A 210 10.91 -7.97 24.06
N SER A 211 10.06 -8.95 24.41
CA SER A 211 8.72 -8.99 23.91
C SER A 211 7.93 -7.74 24.32
N MET A 212 7.24 -7.17 23.37
CA MET A 212 6.30 -6.06 23.58
C MET A 212 4.87 -6.54 23.82
N VAL A 213 4.66 -7.83 23.94
CA VAL A 213 3.34 -8.40 24.26
C VAL A 213 2.90 -7.96 25.64
N THR A 214 1.71 -7.36 25.69
CA THR A 214 1.01 -6.92 26.89
C THR A 214 -0.36 -7.59 26.96
N LYS A 215 -1.11 -7.38 28.04
CA LYS A 215 -2.51 -7.85 28.12
C LYS A 215 -3.38 -7.24 27.04
N ASN A 216 -3.06 -6.01 26.63
CA ASN A 216 -3.85 -5.32 25.63
C ASN A 216 -3.75 -5.95 24.24
N ASP A 217 -2.64 -6.64 23.91
CA ASP A 217 -2.54 -7.42 22.67
C ASP A 217 -3.55 -8.56 22.66
N TYR A 218 -3.75 -9.22 23.80
CA TYR A 218 -4.81 -10.24 23.94
C TYR A 218 -6.20 -9.60 23.82
N ARG A 219 -6.44 -8.41 24.41
CA ARG A 219 -7.73 -7.70 24.30
C ARG A 219 -8.04 -7.35 22.85
N PHE A 220 -7.06 -6.87 22.07
CA PHE A 220 -7.26 -6.61 20.65
C PHE A 220 -7.59 -7.87 19.83
N LEU A 221 -6.89 -8.96 20.06
CA LEU A 221 -7.21 -10.23 19.40
C LEU A 221 -8.58 -10.75 19.82
N HIS A 222 -8.93 -10.59 21.09
CA HIS A 222 -10.23 -11.03 21.65
C HIS A 222 -11.42 -10.28 21.05
N THR A 223 -11.22 -9.10 20.46
CA THR A 223 -12.29 -8.39 19.74
C THR A 223 -12.88 -9.20 18.59
N LEU A 224 -12.07 -10.09 17.99
CA LEU A 224 -12.53 -10.98 16.92
C LEU A 224 -13.48 -12.08 17.42
N GLU A 225 -13.38 -12.48 18.69
CA GLU A 225 -14.33 -13.38 19.34
C GLU A 225 -15.58 -12.61 19.78
N ASN A 226 -15.43 -11.42 20.40
CA ASN A 226 -16.55 -10.63 20.91
C ASN A 226 -17.46 -10.09 19.80
N MET A 227 -16.87 -9.62 18.69
CA MET A 227 -17.59 -8.94 17.61
C MET A 227 -17.62 -9.73 16.30
N GLY A 228 -17.03 -10.91 16.28
CA GLY A 228 -16.89 -11.75 15.10
C GLY A 228 -15.79 -11.34 14.13
N PRO A 229 -15.47 -12.22 13.17
CA PRO A 229 -14.47 -11.99 12.15
C PRO A 229 -14.72 -10.72 11.34
N SER A 230 -13.67 -9.99 10.99
CA SER A 230 -13.75 -8.80 10.16
C SER A 230 -12.43 -8.56 9.43
N PRO A 231 -12.48 -8.09 8.17
CA PRO A 231 -11.28 -7.65 7.48
C PRO A 231 -10.72 -6.33 8.03
N GLU A 232 -11.51 -5.59 8.83
CA GLU A 232 -11.10 -4.31 9.41
C GLU A 232 -11.42 -4.21 10.90
N PRO A 233 -10.50 -3.62 11.68
CA PRO A 233 -9.12 -3.32 11.29
C PRO A 233 -8.39 -4.59 10.87
N ASN A 234 -7.43 -4.49 9.93
CA ASN A 234 -6.53 -5.59 9.63
C ASN A 234 -5.58 -5.77 10.82
N LEU A 235 -5.87 -6.73 11.70
CA LEU A 235 -5.06 -7.03 12.87
C LEU A 235 -3.81 -7.80 12.42
N THR A 236 -2.64 -7.19 12.61
CA THR A 236 -1.34 -7.75 12.21
C THR A 236 -0.51 -8.10 13.44
N VAL A 237 -0.19 -9.37 13.59
CA VAL A 237 0.76 -9.83 14.61
C VAL A 237 2.18 -9.65 14.09
N LEU A 238 2.97 -8.81 14.75
CA LEU A 238 4.40 -8.70 14.51
C LEU A 238 5.08 -9.92 15.15
N TYR A 239 5.22 -10.99 14.35
CA TYR A 239 5.64 -12.29 14.83
C TYR A 239 7.17 -12.38 14.98
N SER A 240 7.61 -12.89 16.11
CA SER A 240 8.97 -13.36 16.36
C SER A 240 8.95 -14.70 17.08
N SER A 241 9.94 -15.52 16.79
CA SER A 241 10.13 -16.78 17.55
C SER A 241 10.30 -16.55 19.05
N ARG A 242 10.75 -15.34 19.46
CA ARG A 242 10.98 -14.93 20.86
C ARG A 242 9.74 -14.46 21.61
N LEU A 243 8.59 -14.35 20.95
CA LEU A 243 7.32 -14.02 21.63
C LEU A 243 6.92 -15.11 22.63
N PRO A 244 6.20 -14.76 23.71
CA PRO A 244 5.70 -15.73 24.69
C PRO A 244 4.89 -16.85 24.04
N GLU A 245 5.14 -18.10 24.41
CA GLU A 245 4.46 -19.25 23.86
C GLU A 245 2.93 -19.19 24.01
N ASN A 246 2.45 -18.67 25.14
CA ASN A 246 1.01 -18.53 25.36
C ASN A 246 0.38 -17.53 24.40
N PHE A 247 1.08 -16.44 24.07
CA PHE A 247 0.61 -15.48 23.08
C PHE A 247 0.58 -16.10 21.67
N LYS A 248 1.65 -16.79 21.27
CA LYS A 248 1.71 -17.48 19.97
C LYS A 248 0.58 -18.50 19.80
N LYS A 249 0.28 -19.29 20.86
CA LYS A 249 -0.83 -20.25 20.86
C LYS A 249 -2.18 -19.56 20.75
N TYR A 250 -2.38 -18.46 21.47
CA TYR A 250 -3.62 -17.69 21.41
C TYR A 250 -3.82 -17.04 20.04
N ALA A 251 -2.81 -16.38 19.51
CA ALA A 251 -2.87 -15.79 18.17
C ALA A 251 -3.16 -16.86 17.09
N ALA A 252 -2.52 -18.02 17.17
CA ALA A 252 -2.80 -19.15 16.28
C ALA A 252 -4.25 -19.66 16.42
N HIS A 253 -4.77 -19.75 17.64
CA HIS A 253 -6.17 -20.12 17.88
C HIS A 253 -7.14 -19.14 17.20
N ILE A 254 -6.95 -17.83 17.42
CA ILE A 254 -7.76 -16.78 16.78
C ILE A 254 -7.63 -16.81 15.25
N SER A 255 -6.44 -17.07 14.71
CA SER A 255 -6.25 -17.23 13.26
C SER A 255 -7.08 -18.38 12.68
N VAL A 256 -7.05 -19.54 13.33
CA VAL A 256 -7.78 -20.73 12.88
C VAL A 256 -9.29 -20.54 12.98
N THR A 257 -9.78 -19.89 14.03
CA THR A 257 -11.21 -19.73 14.29
C THR A 257 -11.85 -18.58 13.52
N THR A 258 -11.09 -17.52 13.16
CA THR A 258 -11.64 -16.30 12.58
C THR A 258 -11.12 -15.99 11.17
N SER A 259 -9.96 -16.52 10.78
CA SER A 259 -9.27 -16.15 9.53
C SER A 259 -9.06 -14.64 9.34
N SER A 260 -8.94 -13.87 10.44
CA SER A 260 -8.95 -12.39 10.43
C SER A 260 -7.65 -11.79 10.96
N ILE A 261 -6.56 -12.54 11.02
CA ILE A 261 -5.23 -12.09 11.47
C ILE A 261 -4.23 -12.22 10.33
N GLN A 262 -3.42 -11.18 10.17
CA GLN A 262 -2.22 -11.18 9.35
C GLN A 262 -0.99 -11.36 10.24
N TYR A 263 0.07 -11.92 9.69
CA TYR A 263 1.38 -12.04 10.36
C TYR A 263 2.45 -11.35 9.54
N GLU A 264 3.28 -10.56 10.23
CA GLU A 264 4.52 -10.01 9.68
C GLU A 264 5.71 -10.56 10.47
N ASN A 265 6.78 -10.89 9.78
CA ASN A 265 7.99 -11.43 10.43
C ASN A 265 8.82 -10.30 11.03
N ASP A 266 8.64 -10.05 12.33
CA ASP A 266 9.35 -8.99 13.07
C ASP A 266 10.87 -9.20 13.09
N ASP A 267 11.34 -10.45 13.09
CA ASP A 267 12.78 -10.77 13.05
C ASP A 267 13.44 -10.35 11.72
N VAL A 268 12.67 -10.27 10.62
CA VAL A 268 13.11 -9.80 9.30
C VAL A 268 12.88 -8.29 9.13
N MET A 269 11.73 -7.78 9.58
CA MET A 269 11.33 -6.39 9.38
C MET A 269 12.09 -5.43 10.29
N ARG A 270 12.22 -5.74 11.56
CA ARG A 270 12.83 -4.88 12.56
C ARG A 270 14.29 -4.48 12.27
N PRO A 271 15.19 -5.34 11.78
CA PRO A 271 16.55 -4.95 11.41
C PRO A 271 16.61 -3.86 10.31
N VAL A 272 15.58 -3.73 9.48
CA VAL A 272 15.51 -2.77 8.37
C VAL A 272 14.80 -1.49 8.82
N TRP A 273 13.67 -1.62 9.53
CA TRP A 273 12.74 -0.53 9.83
C TRP A 273 12.82 -0.01 11.28
N GLY A 274 13.65 -0.61 12.13
CA GLY A 274 13.71 -0.29 13.56
C GLY A 274 12.61 -0.98 14.37
N ASP A 275 12.52 -0.67 15.63
CA ASP A 275 11.63 -1.32 16.59
C ASP A 275 10.24 -0.67 16.70
N ASP A 276 10.06 0.52 16.13
CA ASP A 276 8.77 1.23 16.11
C ASP A 276 8.35 1.52 14.67
N TYR A 277 8.01 0.48 13.94
CA TYR A 277 7.47 0.57 12.60
C TYR A 277 5.98 0.21 12.57
N SER A 278 5.29 0.71 11.57
CA SER A 278 3.90 0.39 11.26
C SER A 278 3.80 -0.25 9.89
N ILE A 279 2.79 -1.07 9.71
CA ILE A 279 2.45 -1.65 8.40
C ILE A 279 1.44 -0.73 7.70
N CYS A 280 1.89 -0.11 6.63
CA CYS A 280 1.04 0.71 5.77
C CYS A 280 0.23 -0.18 4.83
N CYS A 281 -1.09 -0.10 4.88
CA CYS A 281 -1.99 -0.97 4.12
C CYS A 281 -1.89 -2.42 4.61
N CYS A 282 -1.26 -3.30 3.86
CA CYS A 282 -1.19 -4.73 4.18
C CYS A 282 0.24 -5.23 4.44
N VAL A 283 1.26 -4.70 3.79
CA VAL A 283 2.62 -5.29 3.81
C VAL A 283 3.77 -4.29 3.78
N SER A 284 3.52 -3.02 3.54
CA SER A 284 4.61 -2.02 3.45
C SER A 284 4.92 -1.44 4.81
N ALA A 285 6.16 -1.56 5.27
CA ALA A 285 6.56 -0.97 6.54
C ALA A 285 7.06 0.46 6.38
N THR A 286 6.81 1.28 7.42
CA THR A 286 7.36 2.62 7.61
C THR A 286 7.70 2.83 9.08
N GLN A 287 8.71 3.64 9.38
CA GLN A 287 8.98 4.06 10.76
C GLN A 287 7.89 5.02 11.23
N THR A 288 7.21 4.66 12.31
CA THR A 288 6.08 5.43 12.84
C THR A 288 6.48 6.87 13.17
N GLY A 289 5.76 7.82 12.60
CA GLY A 289 6.00 9.25 12.82
C GLY A 289 7.28 9.82 12.21
N LYS A 290 8.06 9.05 11.42
CA LYS A 290 9.32 9.48 10.81
C LYS A 290 9.35 9.33 9.30
N GLU A 291 8.54 8.44 8.75
CA GLU A 291 8.55 8.11 7.34
C GLU A 291 7.14 8.20 6.75
N ILE A 292 7.09 8.52 5.47
CA ILE A 292 5.88 8.38 4.64
C ILE A 292 6.21 7.57 3.40
N GLN A 293 5.20 6.93 2.84
CA GLN A 293 5.32 6.22 1.59
C GLN A 293 4.35 6.80 0.55
N PHE A 294 4.89 7.35 -0.53
CA PHE A 294 4.08 7.71 -1.69
C PHE A 294 3.52 6.46 -2.35
N PHE A 295 2.20 6.33 -2.40
CA PHE A 295 1.55 5.15 -2.98
C PHE A 295 1.73 5.09 -4.49
N GLY A 296 2.10 3.92 -5.00
CA GLY A 296 2.58 3.77 -6.36
C GLY A 296 1.69 3.00 -7.32
N ALA A 297 0.54 2.48 -6.93
CA ALA A 297 -0.25 1.67 -7.86
C ALA A 297 0.49 0.44 -8.41
N ARG A 298 0.23 0.06 -9.67
CA ARG A 298 0.85 -1.13 -10.30
C ARG A 298 1.19 -0.87 -11.77
N ALA A 299 2.39 -1.31 -12.18
CA ALA A 299 2.73 -1.54 -13.56
C ALA A 299 2.38 -2.98 -13.95
N ASN A 300 1.61 -3.16 -15.02
CA ASN A 300 1.21 -4.48 -15.50
C ASN A 300 2.30 -5.07 -16.40
N LEU A 301 3.19 -5.87 -15.81
CA LEU A 301 4.29 -6.47 -16.54
C LEU A 301 3.84 -7.54 -17.55
N ALA A 302 2.67 -8.16 -17.33
CA ALA A 302 2.11 -9.12 -18.30
C ALA A 302 1.69 -8.42 -19.60
N LYS A 303 1.02 -7.25 -19.51
CA LYS A 303 0.75 -6.44 -20.71
C LYS A 303 2.03 -5.90 -21.34
N CYS A 304 3.00 -5.52 -20.55
CA CYS A 304 4.30 -5.09 -21.05
C CYS A 304 4.98 -6.17 -21.90
N LEU A 305 4.88 -7.45 -21.49
CA LEU A 305 5.38 -8.59 -22.29
C LEU A 305 4.62 -8.71 -23.62
N LEU A 306 3.29 -8.59 -23.60
CA LEU A 306 2.47 -8.62 -24.81
C LEU A 306 2.79 -7.44 -25.75
N TYR A 307 3.05 -6.25 -25.21
CA TYR A 307 3.50 -5.10 -25.99
C TYR A 307 4.87 -5.33 -26.60
N ALA A 308 5.78 -5.99 -25.87
CA ALA A 308 7.08 -6.39 -26.41
C ALA A 308 6.96 -7.33 -27.61
N ILE A 309 6.00 -8.24 -27.60
CA ILE A 309 5.70 -9.15 -28.72
C ILE A 309 5.01 -8.41 -29.88
N ASN A 310 4.10 -7.50 -29.58
CA ASN A 310 3.23 -6.82 -30.55
C ASN A 310 3.75 -5.45 -31.02
N GLY A 311 5.01 -5.10 -30.71
CA GLY A 311 5.58 -3.81 -31.18
C GLY A 311 4.94 -2.58 -30.55
N GLY A 312 4.46 -2.67 -29.30
CA GLY A 312 3.83 -1.59 -28.55
C GLY A 312 2.30 -1.51 -28.70
N ILE A 313 1.70 -2.40 -29.49
CA ILE A 313 0.24 -2.43 -29.70
C ILE A 313 -0.43 -3.22 -28.57
N ASP A 314 -1.51 -2.65 -28.01
CA ASP A 314 -2.36 -3.33 -27.04
C ASP A 314 -3.16 -4.47 -27.69
N GLU A 315 -3.05 -5.66 -27.15
CA GLU A 315 -3.63 -6.89 -27.71
C GLU A 315 -5.17 -6.92 -27.71
N LYS A 316 -5.80 -6.09 -26.87
CA LYS A 316 -7.27 -6.04 -26.74
C LYS A 316 -7.90 -4.86 -27.47
N THR A 317 -7.32 -3.66 -27.29
CA THR A 317 -7.88 -2.43 -27.88
C THR A 317 -7.33 -2.12 -29.27
N LYS A 318 -6.26 -2.81 -29.68
CA LYS A 318 -5.54 -2.60 -30.95
C LYS A 318 -4.93 -1.22 -31.11
N MET A 319 -4.79 -0.48 -30.00
CA MET A 319 -4.20 0.85 -29.98
C MET A 319 -2.68 0.76 -29.82
N GLN A 320 -1.95 1.66 -30.49
CA GLN A 320 -0.53 1.85 -30.23
C GLN A 320 -0.38 2.56 -28.88
N VAL A 321 0.03 1.83 -27.84
CA VAL A 321 0.15 2.34 -26.46
C VAL A 321 1.61 2.50 -26.06
N GLY A 322 2.42 1.50 -26.32
CA GLY A 322 3.86 1.55 -26.13
C GLY A 322 4.60 2.18 -27.31
N PRO A 323 5.91 2.39 -27.20
CA PRO A 323 6.75 2.84 -28.33
C PRO A 323 6.57 1.91 -29.53
N GLU A 324 6.48 2.51 -30.71
CA GLU A 324 6.39 1.77 -31.97
C GLU A 324 7.74 1.18 -32.34
N TYR A 325 7.78 -0.13 -32.53
CA TYR A 325 8.91 -0.84 -33.13
C TYR A 325 8.44 -2.15 -33.79
N THR A 326 9.33 -2.77 -34.56
CA THR A 326 9.03 -4.01 -35.30
C THR A 326 8.52 -5.11 -34.36
N PRO A 327 7.28 -5.61 -34.53
CA PRO A 327 6.78 -6.71 -33.72
C PRO A 327 7.55 -8.01 -34.00
N ILE A 328 7.39 -9.00 -33.13
CA ILE A 328 7.84 -10.36 -33.38
C ILE A 328 6.86 -11.00 -34.36
N THR A 329 7.32 -11.42 -35.52
CA THR A 329 6.45 -12.00 -36.56
C THR A 329 6.65 -13.51 -36.75
N SER A 330 7.65 -14.11 -36.11
CA SER A 330 7.91 -15.53 -36.12
C SER A 330 6.71 -16.35 -35.65
N GLU A 331 6.54 -17.56 -36.17
CA GLU A 331 5.50 -18.51 -35.75
C GLU A 331 5.72 -18.99 -34.32
N TYR A 332 6.98 -19.16 -33.94
CA TYR A 332 7.39 -19.55 -32.58
C TYR A 332 8.22 -18.44 -31.96
N LEU A 333 8.06 -18.25 -30.64
CA LEU A 333 8.84 -17.26 -29.90
C LEU A 333 10.26 -17.75 -29.63
N ASP A 334 11.23 -16.87 -29.89
CA ASP A 334 12.63 -17.04 -29.49
C ASP A 334 12.88 -16.29 -28.18
N TYR A 335 13.51 -16.95 -27.21
CA TYR A 335 13.71 -16.38 -25.88
C TYR A 335 14.59 -15.12 -25.90
N ASP A 336 15.69 -15.14 -26.65
CA ASP A 336 16.64 -14.03 -26.67
C ASP A 336 16.06 -12.80 -27.38
N GLU A 337 15.26 -13.03 -28.43
CA GLU A 337 14.52 -11.96 -29.11
C GLU A 337 13.47 -11.34 -28.17
N VAL A 338 12.68 -12.17 -27.50
CA VAL A 338 11.63 -11.72 -26.56
C VAL A 338 12.24 -10.93 -25.40
N ILE A 339 13.28 -11.44 -24.74
CA ILE A 339 13.93 -10.77 -23.61
C ILE A 339 14.48 -9.41 -24.02
N LYS A 340 15.13 -9.31 -25.18
CA LYS A 340 15.68 -8.04 -25.66
C LYS A 340 14.59 -6.98 -25.88
N LYS A 341 13.49 -7.36 -26.53
CA LYS A 341 12.35 -6.45 -26.76
C LYS A 341 11.64 -6.10 -25.47
N TYR A 342 11.48 -7.08 -24.58
CA TYR A 342 10.85 -6.89 -23.29
C TYR A 342 11.67 -5.95 -22.37
N ASP A 343 13.00 -6.08 -22.39
CA ASP A 343 13.87 -5.18 -21.64
C ASP A 343 13.70 -3.72 -22.09
N THR A 344 13.67 -3.47 -23.40
CA THR A 344 13.40 -2.13 -23.95
C THR A 344 12.01 -1.61 -23.58
N MET A 345 10.99 -2.49 -23.61
CA MET A 345 9.63 -2.09 -23.23
C MET A 345 9.51 -1.78 -21.73
N MET A 346 10.26 -2.50 -20.89
CA MET A 346 10.33 -2.21 -19.46
C MET A 346 11.01 -0.87 -19.15
N ASP A 347 11.99 -0.42 -19.95
CA ASP A 347 12.58 0.92 -19.80
C ASP A 347 11.53 2.01 -20.02
N TRP A 348 10.79 1.92 -21.10
CA TRP A 348 9.69 2.83 -21.39
C TRP A 348 8.65 2.82 -20.25
N LEU A 349 8.22 1.63 -19.84
CA LEU A 349 7.19 1.50 -18.79
C LEU A 349 7.66 2.10 -17.47
N ALA A 350 8.92 1.90 -17.07
CA ALA A 350 9.48 2.45 -15.85
C ALA A 350 9.45 4.00 -15.85
N HIS A 351 9.88 4.63 -16.96
CA HIS A 351 9.85 6.09 -17.10
C HIS A 351 8.42 6.65 -17.09
N LEU A 352 7.52 6.04 -17.83
CA LEU A 352 6.12 6.44 -17.88
C LEU A 352 5.44 6.30 -16.52
N TYR A 353 5.69 5.18 -15.85
CA TYR A 353 5.12 4.87 -14.54
C TYR A 353 5.57 5.86 -13.47
N VAL A 354 6.89 6.06 -13.33
CA VAL A 354 7.44 7.01 -12.35
C VAL A 354 7.02 8.45 -12.70
N GLY A 355 7.05 8.83 -13.97
CA GLY A 355 6.60 10.15 -14.41
C GLY A 355 5.14 10.43 -14.08
N THR A 356 4.26 9.43 -14.28
CA THR A 356 2.83 9.53 -13.93
C THR A 356 2.64 9.71 -12.43
N LEU A 357 3.32 8.91 -11.62
CA LEU A 357 3.24 9.02 -10.15
C LEU A 357 3.81 10.34 -9.63
N ASN A 358 4.89 10.84 -10.22
CA ASN A 358 5.45 12.15 -9.86
C ASN A 358 4.43 13.27 -10.06
N MET A 359 3.69 13.26 -11.18
CA MET A 359 2.62 14.23 -11.43
C MET A 359 1.50 14.11 -10.40
N ILE A 360 1.07 12.89 -10.09
CA ILE A 360 0.00 12.66 -9.12
C ILE A 360 0.41 13.20 -7.75
N HIS A 361 1.59 12.84 -7.25
CA HIS A 361 2.03 13.28 -5.93
C HIS A 361 2.30 14.79 -5.85
N TYR A 362 2.81 15.39 -6.94
CA TYR A 362 2.89 16.84 -7.02
C TYR A 362 1.53 17.52 -6.91
N MET A 363 0.50 16.97 -7.58
CA MET A 363 -0.85 17.51 -7.53
C MET A 363 -1.51 17.34 -6.16
N HIS A 364 -1.24 16.20 -5.49
CA HIS A 364 -1.66 16.02 -4.10
C HIS A 364 -1.03 17.08 -3.17
N ASP A 365 0.28 17.29 -3.24
CA ASP A 365 0.94 18.34 -2.42
C ASP A 365 0.40 19.74 -2.71
N LYS A 366 0.08 20.02 -3.97
CA LYS A 366 -0.35 21.36 -4.38
C LYS A 366 -1.80 21.68 -4.00
N TYR A 367 -2.70 20.72 -4.12
CA TYR A 367 -4.13 20.97 -4.02
C TYR A 367 -4.79 20.28 -2.84
N TYR A 368 -4.11 19.28 -2.27
CA TYR A 368 -4.67 18.45 -1.23
C TYR A 368 -3.57 17.86 -0.32
N TYR A 369 -2.89 18.75 0.38
CA TYR A 369 -1.88 18.36 1.36
C TYR A 369 -2.54 17.79 2.62
N GLU A 370 -2.06 16.64 3.09
CA GLU A 370 -2.63 15.90 4.23
C GLU A 370 -2.17 16.46 5.58
N ALA A 371 -2.47 17.74 5.81
CA ALA A 371 -1.90 18.51 6.91
C ALA A 371 -2.15 17.92 8.30
N ALA A 372 -3.35 17.38 8.57
CA ALA A 372 -3.68 16.82 9.88
C ALA A 372 -2.85 15.56 10.20
N GLU A 373 -2.59 14.72 9.19
CA GLU A 373 -1.77 13.52 9.35
C GLU A 373 -0.29 13.87 9.42
N MET A 374 0.19 14.76 8.56
CA MET A 374 1.56 15.23 8.54
C MET A 374 1.94 16.03 9.80
N ALA A 375 0.97 16.63 10.49
CA ALA A 375 1.19 17.28 11.77
C ALA A 375 1.59 16.29 12.89
N LEU A 376 1.29 15.01 12.71
CA LEU A 376 1.61 13.91 13.64
C LEU A 376 2.85 13.12 13.18
N ILE A 377 3.65 13.70 12.30
CA ILE A 377 4.92 13.15 11.79
C ILE A 377 6.03 14.18 12.04
N ASP A 378 7.26 13.70 12.18
CA ASP A 378 8.43 14.57 12.31
C ASP A 378 8.58 15.45 11.07
N THR A 379 9.06 16.67 11.26
CA THR A 379 9.23 17.62 10.14
C THR A 379 10.32 17.20 9.16
N ASP A 380 11.37 16.54 9.66
CA ASP A 380 12.38 15.86 8.83
C ASP A 380 11.90 14.45 8.46
N VAL A 381 11.19 14.34 7.34
CA VAL A 381 10.51 13.12 6.90
C VAL A 381 11.33 12.37 5.87
N ARG A 382 11.65 11.12 6.13
CA ARG A 382 12.12 10.19 5.09
C ARG A 382 10.94 9.79 4.20
N ARG A 383 11.16 9.86 2.88
CA ARG A 383 10.12 9.54 1.89
C ARG A 383 10.51 8.32 1.09
N THR A 384 9.64 7.32 1.05
CA THR A 384 9.74 6.19 0.13
C THR A 384 8.73 6.35 -0.99
N PHE A 385 9.05 5.75 -2.14
CA PHE A 385 8.24 5.81 -3.35
C PHE A 385 7.80 4.38 -3.69
N ALA A 386 6.58 4.02 -3.28
CA ALA A 386 6.09 2.68 -3.51
C ALA A 386 5.79 2.45 -4.98
N THR A 387 6.44 1.49 -5.57
CA THR A 387 6.06 0.95 -6.87
C THR A 387 5.47 -0.44 -6.71
N GLY A 388 4.72 -0.91 -7.69
CA GLY A 388 4.08 -2.22 -7.64
C GLY A 388 4.06 -2.90 -9.00
N ILE A 389 4.05 -4.22 -8.95
CA ILE A 389 4.03 -5.09 -10.13
C ILE A 389 2.75 -5.91 -10.11
N ALA A 390 2.06 -5.98 -11.27
CA ALA A 390 0.99 -6.93 -11.54
C ALA A 390 1.43 -7.95 -12.59
N GLY A 391 0.98 -9.19 -12.45
CA GLY A 391 1.25 -10.28 -13.40
C GLY A 391 2.63 -10.92 -13.27
N PHE A 392 3.32 -10.73 -12.16
CA PHE A 392 4.68 -11.21 -11.95
C PHE A 392 4.86 -12.70 -12.24
N SER A 393 4.09 -13.57 -11.56
CA SER A 393 4.20 -15.03 -11.68
C SER A 393 3.90 -15.51 -13.10
N HIS A 394 2.89 -14.91 -13.74
CA HIS A 394 2.54 -15.22 -15.14
C HIS A 394 3.64 -14.82 -16.13
N VAL A 395 4.34 -13.71 -15.89
CA VAL A 395 5.49 -13.32 -16.72
C VAL A 395 6.64 -14.29 -16.52
N VAL A 396 6.93 -14.70 -15.28
CA VAL A 396 7.97 -15.69 -14.99
C VAL A 396 7.68 -17.00 -15.71
N ASP A 397 6.45 -17.52 -15.58
CA ASP A 397 6.03 -18.76 -16.22
C ASP A 397 6.01 -18.64 -17.75
N SER A 398 5.61 -17.48 -18.30
CA SER A 398 5.64 -17.20 -19.74
C SER A 398 7.06 -17.20 -20.29
N LEU A 399 7.98 -16.53 -19.62
CA LEU A 399 9.40 -16.51 -20.00
C LEU A 399 10.04 -17.90 -19.86
N SER A 400 9.63 -18.66 -18.85
CA SER A 400 10.03 -20.07 -18.68
C SER A 400 9.50 -20.95 -19.81
N ALA A 401 8.24 -20.80 -20.19
CA ALA A 401 7.63 -21.51 -21.32
C ALA A 401 8.36 -21.21 -22.63
N ILE A 402 8.66 -19.93 -22.92
CA ILE A 402 9.38 -19.52 -24.12
C ILE A 402 10.81 -20.10 -24.13
N LYS A 403 11.46 -20.22 -22.97
CA LYS A 403 12.84 -20.70 -22.85
C LYS A 403 12.99 -22.22 -22.91
N TYR A 404 12.06 -22.95 -22.32
CA TYR A 404 12.21 -24.38 -22.08
C TYR A 404 11.19 -25.26 -22.83
N ALA A 405 10.14 -24.67 -23.36
CA ALA A 405 9.15 -25.34 -24.20
C ALA A 405 9.10 -24.70 -25.60
N LYS A 406 8.10 -25.03 -26.39
CA LYS A 406 7.89 -24.49 -27.72
C LYS A 406 6.58 -23.70 -27.74
N VAL A 407 6.68 -22.39 -27.86
CA VAL A 407 5.52 -21.48 -27.83
C VAL A 407 5.18 -20.98 -29.22
N LYS A 408 4.05 -21.43 -29.74
CA LYS A 408 3.48 -20.97 -31.00
C LYS A 408 2.57 -19.77 -30.78
N VAL A 409 2.71 -18.74 -31.62
CA VAL A 409 1.93 -17.51 -31.54
C VAL A 409 0.70 -17.61 -32.45
N ILE A 410 -0.48 -17.41 -31.87
CA ILE A 410 -1.73 -17.29 -32.62
C ILE A 410 -2.03 -15.81 -32.84
N ARG A 411 -2.11 -15.39 -34.09
CA ARG A 411 -2.32 -14.00 -34.51
C ARG A 411 -3.69 -13.82 -35.12
N ASP A 412 -4.26 -12.62 -34.94
CA ASP A 412 -5.45 -12.21 -35.64
C ASP A 412 -5.18 -11.69 -37.07
N GLU A 413 -6.21 -11.16 -37.71
CA GLU A 413 -6.12 -10.64 -39.08
C GLU A 413 -5.19 -9.44 -39.25
N ASP A 414 -4.98 -8.69 -38.17
CA ASP A 414 -4.05 -7.56 -38.10
C ASP A 414 -2.62 -7.96 -37.76
N GLY A 415 -2.35 -9.27 -37.55
CA GLY A 415 -1.05 -9.82 -37.18
C GLY A 415 -0.70 -9.68 -35.71
N ILE A 416 -1.64 -9.28 -34.87
CA ILE A 416 -1.44 -9.11 -33.43
C ILE A 416 -1.54 -10.46 -32.73
N ALA A 417 -0.57 -10.77 -31.88
CA ALA A 417 -0.60 -11.97 -31.04
C ALA A 417 -1.76 -11.86 -30.03
N VAL A 418 -2.72 -12.75 -30.14
CA VAL A 418 -3.96 -12.77 -29.33
C VAL A 418 -4.08 -14.03 -28.48
N ASP A 419 -3.37 -15.11 -28.83
CA ASP A 419 -3.32 -16.35 -28.04
C ASP A 419 -1.99 -17.09 -28.28
N PHE A 420 -1.71 -18.09 -27.46
CA PHE A 420 -0.51 -18.91 -27.51
C PHE A 420 -0.83 -20.39 -27.32
N GLU A 421 -0.13 -21.24 -28.07
CA GLU A 421 -0.11 -22.70 -27.90
C GLU A 421 1.27 -23.12 -27.41
N THR A 422 1.35 -23.71 -26.24
CA THR A 422 2.63 -24.13 -25.64
C THR A 422 2.73 -25.65 -25.64
N GLU A 423 3.73 -26.16 -26.32
CA GLU A 423 4.00 -27.59 -26.45
C GLU A 423 5.28 -27.95 -25.65
N GLY A 424 5.17 -28.95 -24.78
CA GLY A 424 6.25 -29.41 -23.92
C GLY A 424 6.13 -28.89 -22.49
N ASP A 425 6.93 -29.49 -21.61
CA ASP A 425 6.99 -29.13 -20.18
C ASP A 425 8.01 -28.02 -19.94
N PHE A 426 7.72 -27.16 -18.98
CA PHE A 426 8.62 -26.09 -18.55
C PHE A 426 8.53 -25.90 -17.03
N PRO A 427 9.62 -25.46 -16.37
CA PRO A 427 9.61 -25.17 -14.95
C PRO A 427 8.67 -24.02 -14.63
N ARG A 428 7.81 -24.21 -13.61
CA ARG A 428 6.85 -23.21 -13.15
C ARG A 428 7.28 -22.63 -11.82
N TYR A 429 7.06 -21.33 -11.66
CA TYR A 429 7.32 -20.60 -10.43
C TYR A 429 6.48 -21.13 -9.26
N GLY A 430 7.12 -21.22 -8.08
CA GLY A 430 6.50 -21.72 -6.85
C GLY A 430 6.75 -23.21 -6.54
N ASN A 431 7.66 -23.87 -7.29
CA ASN A 431 7.99 -25.28 -7.11
C ASN A 431 9.44 -25.52 -6.62
N ASN A 432 10.11 -24.46 -6.12
CA ASN A 432 11.53 -24.54 -5.73
C ASN A 432 12.42 -25.05 -6.88
N ASP A 433 12.16 -24.58 -8.09
CA ASP A 433 12.95 -24.89 -9.28
C ASP A 433 13.84 -23.70 -9.62
N GLU A 434 15.15 -23.86 -9.45
CA GLU A 434 16.15 -22.78 -9.68
C GLU A 434 16.05 -22.13 -11.08
N ARG A 435 15.55 -22.83 -12.08
CA ARG A 435 15.40 -22.32 -13.44
C ARG A 435 14.29 -21.26 -13.50
N ALA A 436 13.15 -21.50 -12.86
CA ALA A 436 12.05 -20.55 -12.76
C ALA A 436 12.37 -19.44 -11.76
N ASP A 437 12.92 -19.80 -10.60
CA ASP A 437 13.27 -18.84 -9.53
C ASP A 437 14.33 -17.84 -10.02
N LYS A 438 15.30 -18.27 -10.82
CA LYS A 438 16.26 -17.35 -11.44
C LYS A 438 15.60 -16.34 -12.38
N ILE A 439 14.64 -16.75 -13.20
CA ILE A 439 13.88 -15.84 -14.07
C ILE A 439 13.11 -14.82 -13.20
N ALA A 440 12.50 -15.26 -12.12
CA ALA A 440 11.78 -14.41 -11.18
C ALA A 440 12.69 -13.34 -10.55
N VAL A 441 13.83 -13.75 -10.04
CA VAL A 441 14.81 -12.85 -9.41
C VAL A 441 15.40 -11.88 -10.43
N ASP A 442 15.75 -12.35 -11.63
CA ASP A 442 16.32 -11.52 -12.69
C ASP A 442 15.30 -10.47 -13.19
N LEU A 443 14.04 -10.86 -13.37
CA LEU A 443 12.95 -9.96 -13.75
C LEU A 443 12.76 -8.84 -12.71
N LEU A 444 12.65 -9.21 -11.43
CA LEU A 444 12.47 -8.25 -10.36
C LEU A 444 13.64 -7.27 -10.25
N LYS A 445 14.87 -7.79 -10.26
CA LYS A 445 16.10 -6.96 -10.21
C LYS A 445 16.20 -6.02 -11.39
N THR A 446 15.89 -6.50 -12.61
CA THR A 446 15.94 -5.69 -13.83
C THR A 446 14.94 -4.54 -13.76
N PHE A 447 13.67 -4.83 -13.46
CA PHE A 447 12.65 -3.77 -13.40
C PHE A 447 12.93 -2.78 -12.26
N MET A 448 13.37 -3.28 -11.10
CA MET A 448 13.73 -2.42 -9.97
C MET A 448 14.92 -1.50 -10.27
N ALA A 449 15.93 -1.98 -11.02
CA ALA A 449 17.04 -1.15 -11.46
C ALA A 449 16.58 0.00 -12.37
N LYS A 450 15.65 -0.30 -13.29
CA LYS A 450 15.06 0.71 -14.18
C LYS A 450 14.26 1.77 -13.42
N LEU A 451 13.47 1.36 -12.43
CA LEU A 451 12.74 2.28 -11.54
C LEU A 451 13.68 3.19 -10.74
N LYS A 452 14.77 2.63 -10.19
CA LYS A 452 15.79 3.38 -9.43
C LYS A 452 16.56 4.40 -10.27
N TYR A 453 16.61 4.20 -11.57
CA TYR A 453 17.26 5.15 -12.50
C TYR A 453 16.40 6.41 -12.73
N CYS A 454 15.09 6.34 -12.49
CA CYS A 454 14.17 7.45 -12.68
C CYS A 454 14.23 8.42 -11.50
N HIS A 455 14.11 9.72 -11.78
CA HIS A 455 13.92 10.74 -10.74
C HIS A 455 12.53 10.64 -10.14
N THR A 456 12.46 10.47 -8.84
CA THR A 456 11.22 10.37 -8.08
C THR A 456 10.83 11.72 -7.47
N TYR A 457 9.54 11.91 -7.24
CA TYR A 457 9.04 13.11 -6.59
C TYR A 457 9.65 13.31 -5.20
N ARG A 458 10.20 14.51 -4.94
CA ARG A 458 10.88 14.90 -3.68
C ARG A 458 12.06 13.97 -3.32
N ASP A 459 12.74 13.45 -4.31
CA ASP A 459 13.89 12.53 -4.15
C ASP A 459 13.59 11.33 -3.27
N SER A 460 12.34 10.85 -3.30
CA SER A 460 11.90 9.70 -2.49
C SER A 460 12.54 8.40 -2.96
N GLU A 461 12.84 7.51 -2.03
CA GLU A 461 13.53 6.25 -2.30
C GLU A 461 12.57 5.21 -2.92
N PRO A 462 12.83 4.71 -4.15
CA PRO A 462 11.99 3.70 -4.78
C PRO A 462 11.99 2.38 -4.02
N THR A 463 10.82 1.89 -3.69
CA THR A 463 10.57 0.54 -3.18
C THR A 463 9.63 -0.21 -4.13
N THR A 464 9.62 -1.52 -4.10
CA THR A 464 8.76 -2.33 -4.98
C THR A 464 8.01 -3.39 -4.18
N SER A 465 6.72 -3.53 -4.47
CA SER A 465 5.91 -4.62 -3.95
C SER A 465 5.31 -5.46 -5.09
N ILE A 466 5.25 -6.77 -4.87
CA ILE A 466 4.58 -7.69 -5.78
C ILE A 466 3.26 -8.08 -5.11
N LEU A 467 2.32 -7.13 -5.09
CA LEU A 467 1.03 -7.30 -4.42
C LEU A 467 -0.08 -6.69 -5.25
N THR A 468 -1.12 -7.46 -5.57
CA THR A 468 -2.28 -6.99 -6.33
C THR A 468 -3.58 -7.00 -5.53
N ILE A 469 -3.60 -7.63 -4.36
CA ILE A 469 -4.80 -7.83 -3.56
C ILE A 469 -5.92 -8.44 -4.44
N THR A 470 -7.16 -8.03 -4.27
CA THR A 470 -8.32 -8.43 -5.11
C THR A 470 -8.32 -7.81 -6.51
N SER A 471 -7.52 -6.79 -6.74
CA SER A 471 -7.41 -6.10 -8.04
C SER A 471 -6.78 -6.95 -9.16
N ASN A 472 -6.18 -8.11 -8.81
CA ASN A 472 -5.73 -9.10 -9.79
C ASN A 472 -6.84 -9.54 -10.76
N VAL A 473 -8.09 -9.57 -10.32
CA VAL A 473 -9.25 -9.89 -11.18
C VAL A 473 -9.47 -8.80 -12.23
N VAL A 474 -9.45 -7.53 -11.81
CA VAL A 474 -9.62 -6.38 -12.71
C VAL A 474 -8.48 -6.28 -13.72
N TYR A 475 -7.24 -6.49 -13.25
CA TYR A 475 -6.06 -6.49 -14.12
C TYR A 475 -6.09 -7.65 -15.11
N GLY A 476 -6.51 -8.83 -14.65
CA GLY A 476 -6.69 -10.01 -15.52
C GLY A 476 -7.70 -9.79 -16.62
N LYS A 477 -8.85 -9.17 -16.32
CA LYS A 477 -9.86 -8.81 -17.34
C LYS A 477 -9.29 -7.90 -18.43
N ALA A 478 -8.34 -7.05 -18.12
CA ALA A 478 -7.69 -6.15 -19.06
C ALA A 478 -6.52 -6.77 -19.83
N THR A 479 -6.06 -7.96 -19.48
CA THR A 479 -4.87 -8.61 -20.03
C THR A 479 -5.25 -9.76 -20.97
N GLY A 480 -4.61 -9.84 -22.13
CA GLY A 480 -4.77 -10.91 -23.12
C GLY A 480 -4.22 -12.26 -22.66
N SER A 481 -4.29 -13.29 -23.52
CA SER A 481 -3.68 -14.58 -23.25
C SER A 481 -2.16 -14.47 -23.14
N LEU A 482 -1.54 -15.37 -22.38
CA LEU A 482 -0.10 -15.38 -22.11
C LEU A 482 0.54 -16.72 -22.48
N PRO A 483 1.85 -16.75 -22.77
CA PRO A 483 2.59 -17.97 -23.15
C PRO A 483 2.58 -19.07 -22.09
N ASP A 484 2.34 -18.77 -20.81
CA ASP A 484 2.22 -19.76 -19.72
C ASP A 484 0.94 -20.61 -19.78
N GLY A 485 0.02 -20.28 -20.71
CA GLY A 485 -1.27 -20.93 -20.89
C GLY A 485 -2.47 -20.18 -20.30
N ARG A 486 -2.25 -19.07 -19.55
CA ARG A 486 -3.32 -18.22 -19.04
C ARG A 486 -4.12 -17.61 -20.19
N LYS A 487 -5.44 -17.69 -20.14
CA LYS A 487 -6.34 -17.16 -21.16
C LYS A 487 -6.76 -15.71 -20.90
N ALA A 488 -7.07 -15.01 -21.99
CA ALA A 488 -7.52 -13.62 -21.94
C ALA A 488 -8.71 -13.44 -20.99
N GLY A 489 -8.61 -12.46 -20.08
CA GLY A 489 -9.67 -12.14 -19.13
C GLY A 489 -9.65 -12.95 -17.82
N GLU A 490 -8.88 -14.01 -17.71
CA GLU A 490 -8.70 -14.73 -16.45
C GLU A 490 -7.99 -13.85 -15.42
N PRO A 491 -8.24 -14.02 -14.12
CA PRO A 491 -7.50 -13.31 -13.07
C PRO A 491 -5.99 -13.52 -13.19
N LEU A 492 -5.21 -12.50 -12.88
CA LEU A 492 -3.78 -12.65 -12.62
C LEU A 492 -3.57 -13.27 -11.23
N SER A 493 -2.40 -13.84 -10.96
CA SER A 493 -2.05 -14.29 -9.61
C SER A 493 -2.04 -13.12 -8.63
N PRO A 494 -2.55 -13.30 -7.39
CA PRO A 494 -2.52 -12.25 -6.38
C PRO A 494 -1.10 -12.09 -5.83
N GLY A 495 -0.41 -11.05 -6.27
CA GLY A 495 0.95 -10.75 -5.80
C GLY A 495 2.01 -11.72 -6.30
N ALA A 496 2.89 -12.15 -5.40
CA ALA A 496 3.97 -13.08 -5.67
C ALA A 496 3.57 -14.55 -5.56
N ASN A 497 2.29 -14.86 -5.39
CA ASN A 497 1.82 -16.23 -5.36
C ASN A 497 2.07 -16.91 -6.71
N PRO A 498 2.32 -18.22 -6.73
CA PRO A 498 2.34 -18.99 -7.97
C PRO A 498 1.07 -18.81 -8.79
N SER A 499 1.17 -18.95 -10.10
CA SER A 499 0.01 -18.98 -10.98
C SER A 499 -0.92 -20.12 -10.58
N TYR A 500 -2.23 -19.95 -10.75
CA TYR A 500 -3.20 -20.96 -10.36
C TYR A 500 -2.88 -22.33 -11.00
N GLY A 501 -2.73 -23.36 -10.16
CA GLY A 501 -2.38 -24.72 -10.58
C GLY A 501 -0.91 -24.94 -10.98
N ALA A 502 -0.05 -23.91 -10.85
CA ALA A 502 1.39 -24.04 -11.14
C ALA A 502 2.15 -24.71 -10.01
N GLU A 503 1.80 -24.39 -8.76
CA GLU A 503 2.42 -24.99 -7.57
C GLU A 503 1.91 -26.42 -7.38
N GLN A 504 2.83 -27.38 -7.21
CA GLN A 504 2.55 -28.80 -7.07
C GLN A 504 3.36 -29.47 -5.94
N ASN A 505 4.36 -28.77 -5.39
CA ASN A 505 5.31 -29.35 -4.44
C ASN A 505 5.04 -28.97 -2.98
N GLY A 506 4.04 -28.13 -2.70
CA GLY A 506 3.72 -27.61 -1.38
C GLY A 506 4.73 -26.56 -0.88
N LEU A 507 4.61 -26.18 0.39
CA LEU A 507 5.43 -25.13 1.01
C LEU A 507 6.83 -25.58 1.45
N LEU A 508 7.27 -26.76 1.14
CA LEU A 508 8.55 -27.34 1.61
C LEU A 508 9.64 -27.19 0.56
#